data_109bb2663fb07e0829c02df1692f174e
#
_entry.id   109bb2663fb07e0829c02df1692f174e
#
_cell.length_a   1.000
_cell.length_b   1.000
_cell.length_c   1.000
_cell.angle_alpha   90.00
_cell.angle_beta   90.00
_cell.angle_gamma   90.00
#
_symmetry.space_group_name_H-M   'P 1'
#
loop_
_entity.id
_entity.type
_entity.pdbx_description
1 polymer ?
#
loop_
_entity_poly.entity_id
_entity_poly.type
_entity_poly.pdbx_seq_one_letter_code
_entity_poly.pdbx_strand_id
1 'polypeptide(L)'
;MKRASLGGQKCVIYCRTSTDKQETGLDTQYFDCRSQVSRIGLDLVTPSMEELTLEEDYTFLEYGHMPGGWFDEGLSGGLDPLERPGFKSMMRFVESENIPIIVLYHNDRLARDVELTLRVVRTCKENGIEFLFGNLPDINIDTPEGKMLLTQMSSVGEYFRNDGKRKTKAGMARLRAEGRWLGETPYGFYAITKNENEKEYGQLLYDFAELDALVKLFRHFTSSRPPSYAGTAKYLNEQGIPTRRGGQWTRTHVHKLLTKAVIRRSKDELGRKFGEYFPDEMIEGDDENDHRTE
;
A
#
# COMPACT_ATOMS: atom_id res chain seq x y z
N MET A 1 11.28 14.78 -30.26
CA MET A 1 10.61 14.87 -31.60
C MET A 1 9.30 15.64 -31.44
N LYS A 2 8.83 16.37 -32.43
CA LYS A 2 7.50 16.99 -32.39
C LYS A 2 6.45 15.87 -32.51
N ARG A 3 5.41 15.83 -31.65
CA ARG A 3 4.34 14.80 -31.67
C ARG A 3 3.74 14.56 -33.07
N ALA A 4 3.66 15.61 -33.88
CA ALA A 4 3.17 15.54 -35.28
C ALA A 4 4.02 14.65 -36.21
N SER A 5 5.27 14.33 -35.84
CA SER A 5 6.16 13.47 -36.66
C SER A 5 6.13 12.00 -36.24
N LEU A 6 5.29 11.64 -35.28
CA LEU A 6 5.18 10.26 -34.71
C LEU A 6 4.07 9.44 -35.37
N GLY A 7 3.21 10.06 -36.19
CA GLY A 7 2.09 9.38 -36.84
C GLY A 7 2.53 8.14 -37.61
N GLY A 8 1.77 7.03 -37.45
CA GLY A 8 2.06 5.74 -38.06
C GLY A 8 3.13 4.89 -37.33
N GLN A 9 3.70 5.39 -36.22
CA GLN A 9 4.63 4.56 -35.44
C GLN A 9 3.88 3.65 -34.47
N LYS A 10 4.40 2.42 -34.30
CA LYS A 10 3.87 1.45 -33.35
C LYS A 10 4.01 1.97 -31.91
N CYS A 11 2.98 1.73 -31.09
CA CYS A 11 3.02 2.04 -29.67
C CYS A 11 2.27 1.02 -28.81
N VAL A 12 2.54 1.06 -27.50
CA VAL A 12 1.79 0.36 -26.44
C VAL A 12 1.42 1.35 -25.35
N ILE A 13 0.46 0.98 -24.51
CA ILE A 13 0.03 1.78 -23.35
C ILE A 13 0.40 1.05 -22.07
N TYR A 14 0.93 1.80 -21.09
CA TYR A 14 1.17 1.28 -19.74
C TYR A 14 0.42 2.10 -18.69
N CYS A 15 -0.30 1.39 -17.82
CA CYS A 15 -1.06 1.97 -16.71
C CYS A 15 -0.68 1.32 -15.38
N ARG A 16 -0.73 2.11 -14.29
CA ARG A 16 -0.44 1.61 -12.95
C ARG A 16 -1.31 2.30 -11.89
N THR A 17 -1.82 1.52 -10.94
CA THR A 17 -2.39 2.05 -9.70
C THR A 17 -1.59 1.58 -8.49
N SER A 18 -1.62 2.39 -7.42
CA SER A 18 -1.12 1.98 -6.10
C SER A 18 -2.28 1.50 -5.23
N THR A 19 -1.94 1.01 -4.02
CA THR A 19 -2.94 0.66 -3.00
C THR A 19 -3.71 1.87 -2.44
N ASP A 20 -3.31 3.10 -2.78
CA ASP A 20 -3.99 4.32 -2.34
C ASP A 20 -5.30 4.54 -3.12
N LYS A 21 -6.43 4.53 -2.40
CA LYS A 21 -7.79 4.69 -2.95
C LYS A 21 -8.07 6.04 -3.66
N GLN A 22 -7.11 6.95 -3.71
CA GLN A 22 -7.26 8.28 -4.31
C GLN A 22 -6.62 8.41 -5.71
N GLU A 23 -6.10 7.33 -6.26
CA GLU A 23 -5.49 7.36 -7.60
C GLU A 23 -6.54 7.20 -8.71
N THR A 24 -6.26 7.80 -9.87
CA THR A 24 -7.04 7.60 -11.09
C THR A 24 -7.02 6.13 -11.48
N GLY A 25 -8.20 5.53 -11.69
CA GLY A 25 -8.36 4.12 -12.05
C GLY A 25 -7.65 3.75 -13.37
N LEU A 26 -7.38 2.45 -13.54
CA LEU A 26 -6.71 1.93 -14.76
C LEU A 26 -7.51 2.26 -16.02
N ASP A 27 -8.85 2.11 -15.98
CA ASP A 27 -9.74 2.44 -17.10
C ASP A 27 -9.55 3.88 -17.58
N THR A 28 -9.60 4.84 -16.65
CA THR A 28 -9.45 6.26 -16.98
C THR A 28 -8.08 6.54 -17.58
N GLN A 29 -7.01 5.98 -16.98
CA GLN A 29 -5.65 6.16 -17.52
C GLN A 29 -5.54 5.61 -18.93
N TYR A 30 -6.07 4.40 -19.16
CA TYR A 30 -6.02 3.77 -20.47
C TYR A 30 -6.80 4.58 -21.52
N PHE A 31 -8.04 4.98 -21.25
CA PHE A 31 -8.85 5.75 -22.18
C PHE A 31 -8.23 7.10 -22.54
N ASP A 32 -7.62 7.79 -21.57
CA ASP A 32 -6.90 9.03 -21.83
C ASP A 32 -5.66 8.79 -22.71
N CYS A 33 -4.87 7.74 -22.44
CA CYS A 33 -3.73 7.38 -23.29
C CYS A 33 -4.18 7.01 -24.70
N ARG A 34 -5.26 6.21 -24.84
CA ARG A 34 -5.82 5.84 -26.14
C ARG A 34 -6.33 7.03 -26.94
N SER A 35 -6.94 8.00 -26.27
CA SER A 35 -7.34 9.26 -26.88
C SER A 35 -6.13 10.04 -27.45
N GLN A 36 -5.01 10.05 -26.72
CA GLN A 36 -3.77 10.66 -27.18
C GLN A 36 -3.17 9.90 -28.38
N VAL A 37 -3.11 8.56 -28.30
CA VAL A 37 -2.66 7.69 -29.40
C VAL A 37 -3.43 8.01 -30.68
N SER A 38 -4.77 8.07 -30.62
CA SER A 38 -5.62 8.42 -31.76
C SER A 38 -5.39 9.84 -32.28
N ARG A 39 -5.23 10.82 -31.38
CA ARG A 39 -5.00 12.23 -31.76
C ARG A 39 -3.66 12.45 -32.47
N ILE A 40 -2.64 11.69 -32.09
CA ILE A 40 -1.31 11.76 -32.69
C ILE A 40 -1.23 10.91 -33.96
N GLY A 41 -2.13 9.93 -34.12
CA GLY A 41 -2.13 8.97 -35.23
C GLY A 41 -1.10 7.86 -35.05
N LEU A 42 -0.81 7.45 -33.81
CA LEU A 42 0.03 6.30 -33.53
C LEU A 42 -0.72 4.99 -33.77
N ASP A 43 0.02 3.95 -34.12
CA ASP A 43 -0.49 2.59 -34.32
C ASP A 43 -0.39 1.78 -33.02
N LEU A 44 -1.54 1.54 -32.36
CA LEU A 44 -1.61 0.79 -31.12
C LEU A 44 -1.50 -0.70 -31.38
N VAL A 45 -0.40 -1.31 -30.98
CA VAL A 45 -0.14 -2.73 -31.20
C VAL A 45 -0.71 -3.55 -30.04
N THR A 46 -1.44 -4.62 -30.39
CA THR A 46 -2.00 -5.58 -29.44
C THR A 46 -1.33 -6.94 -29.65
N PRO A 47 -0.78 -7.59 -28.61
CA PRO A 47 -0.24 -8.93 -28.78
C PRO A 47 -1.32 -9.92 -29.21
N SER A 48 -0.96 -10.91 -30.00
CA SER A 48 -1.82 -12.05 -30.27
C SER A 48 -1.88 -12.98 -29.05
N MET A 49 -2.96 -13.76 -28.91
CA MET A 49 -3.09 -14.71 -27.79
C MET A 49 -2.00 -15.80 -27.80
N GLU A 50 -1.33 -16.02 -28.96
CA GLU A 50 -0.23 -16.99 -29.11
C GLU A 50 1.11 -16.43 -28.57
N GLU A 51 1.25 -15.10 -28.52
CA GLU A 51 2.44 -14.40 -28.02
C GLU A 51 2.44 -14.23 -26.50
N LEU A 52 1.27 -14.42 -25.87
CA LEU A 52 1.12 -14.34 -24.42
C LEU A 52 1.41 -15.72 -23.80
N THR A 53 2.51 -15.86 -23.11
CA THR A 53 2.83 -17.06 -22.34
C THR A 53 1.99 -17.09 -21.04
N LEU A 54 1.22 -18.17 -20.87
CA LEU A 54 0.12 -18.32 -19.90
C LEU A 54 0.45 -18.11 -18.40
N GLU A 55 1.72 -18.05 -18.01
CA GLU A 55 2.09 -17.98 -16.59
C GLU A 55 2.49 -16.57 -16.09
N GLU A 56 2.86 -15.65 -16.99
CA GLU A 56 3.35 -14.31 -16.59
C GLU A 56 2.45 -13.15 -17.04
N ASP A 57 1.47 -13.40 -17.95
CA ASP A 57 0.65 -12.36 -18.59
C ASP A 57 -0.79 -12.29 -18.05
N TYR A 58 -1.00 -12.68 -16.80
CA TYR A 58 -2.32 -12.67 -16.13
C TYR A 58 -3.04 -11.33 -16.23
N THR A 59 -2.28 -10.23 -16.19
CA THR A 59 -2.81 -8.87 -16.28
C THR A 59 -3.45 -8.55 -17.64
N PHE A 60 -2.97 -9.14 -18.73
CA PHE A 60 -3.54 -8.90 -20.04
C PHE A 60 -4.89 -9.61 -20.23
N LEU A 61 -5.07 -10.81 -19.67
CA LEU A 61 -6.31 -11.57 -19.74
C LEU A 61 -7.44 -10.91 -18.92
N GLU A 62 -7.12 -10.32 -17.79
CA GLU A 62 -8.08 -9.63 -16.92
C GLU A 62 -8.61 -8.33 -17.55
N TYR A 63 -7.77 -7.62 -18.30
CA TYR A 63 -8.09 -6.36 -18.96
C TYR A 63 -8.26 -6.48 -20.47
N GLY A 64 -8.79 -7.62 -20.97
CA GLY A 64 -8.98 -7.90 -22.40
C GLY A 64 -9.86 -6.88 -23.16
N HIS A 65 -10.58 -6.01 -22.46
CA HIS A 65 -11.31 -4.88 -23.05
C HIS A 65 -10.42 -3.65 -23.33
N MET A 66 -9.14 -3.71 -22.99
CA MET A 66 -8.15 -2.64 -23.15
C MET A 66 -6.99 -3.10 -24.06
N PRO A 67 -7.23 -3.31 -25.36
CA PRO A 67 -6.23 -3.86 -26.28
C PRO A 67 -4.98 -2.96 -26.36
N GLY A 68 -3.81 -3.58 -26.38
CA GLY A 68 -2.51 -2.87 -26.41
C GLY A 68 -2.13 -2.16 -25.10
N GLY A 69 -2.84 -2.48 -24.01
CA GLY A 69 -2.57 -1.99 -22.65
C GLY A 69 -1.86 -3.03 -21.78
N TRP A 70 -0.91 -2.60 -20.98
CA TRP A 70 -0.28 -3.36 -19.89
C TRP A 70 -0.54 -2.69 -18.56
N PHE A 71 -0.73 -3.48 -17.49
CA PHE A 71 -1.28 -3.00 -16.24
C PHE A 71 -0.51 -3.56 -15.04
N ASP A 72 -0.27 -2.69 -14.05
CA ASP A 72 0.19 -3.08 -12.73
C ASP A 72 -0.76 -2.47 -11.68
N GLU A 73 -1.55 -3.30 -11.01
CA GLU A 73 -2.52 -2.86 -10.01
C GLU A 73 -1.98 -3.08 -8.58
N GLY A 74 -2.22 -2.09 -7.70
CA GLY A 74 -1.85 -2.18 -6.29
C GLY A 74 -0.34 -2.11 -6.01
N LEU A 75 0.49 -1.76 -7.01
CA LEU A 75 1.94 -1.69 -6.85
C LEU A 75 2.43 -0.27 -6.58
N SER A 76 3.36 -0.16 -5.61
CA SER A 76 3.97 1.12 -5.24
C SER A 76 4.74 1.76 -6.41
N GLY A 77 4.57 3.06 -6.61
CA GLY A 77 5.38 3.84 -7.56
C GLY A 77 6.86 3.97 -7.18
N GLY A 78 7.24 3.58 -5.95
CA GLY A 78 8.63 3.49 -5.52
C GLY A 78 9.34 2.19 -5.92
N LEU A 79 8.58 1.16 -6.36
CA LEU A 79 9.16 -0.06 -6.91
C LEU A 79 9.75 0.22 -8.30
N ASP A 80 10.92 -0.37 -8.58
CA ASP A 80 11.53 -0.27 -9.91
C ASP A 80 10.56 -0.76 -10.99
N PRO A 81 10.27 0.02 -12.04
CA PRO A 81 9.42 -0.44 -13.14
C PRO A 81 9.85 -1.78 -13.73
N LEU A 82 11.16 -2.01 -13.87
CA LEU A 82 11.71 -3.25 -14.42
C LEU A 82 11.49 -4.50 -13.54
N GLU A 83 11.08 -4.31 -12.29
CA GLU A 83 10.71 -5.39 -11.35
C GLU A 83 9.19 -5.64 -11.31
N ARG A 84 8.38 -4.76 -11.91
CA ARG A 84 6.92 -4.91 -11.94
C ARG A 84 6.50 -5.91 -13.00
N PRO A 85 5.60 -6.88 -12.68
CA PRO A 85 5.20 -7.93 -13.61
C PRO A 85 4.65 -7.41 -14.95
N GLY A 86 3.68 -6.48 -14.90
CA GLY A 86 3.05 -5.92 -16.09
C GLY A 86 4.02 -5.10 -16.93
N PHE A 87 4.87 -4.27 -16.29
CA PHE A 87 5.89 -3.50 -17.01
C PHE A 87 6.93 -4.41 -17.66
N LYS A 88 7.38 -5.44 -16.95
CA LYS A 88 8.37 -6.41 -17.45
C LYS A 88 7.84 -7.21 -18.64
N SER A 89 6.58 -7.66 -18.56
CA SER A 89 5.89 -8.32 -19.68
C SER A 89 5.78 -7.40 -20.90
N MET A 90 5.35 -6.15 -20.68
CA MET A 90 5.32 -5.12 -21.72
C MET A 90 6.69 -4.93 -22.39
N MET A 91 7.76 -4.83 -21.62
CA MET A 91 9.09 -4.61 -22.17
C MET A 91 9.56 -5.76 -23.06
N ARG A 92 9.28 -7.01 -22.67
CA ARG A 92 9.59 -8.18 -23.53
C ARG A 92 8.86 -8.07 -24.89
N PHE A 93 7.57 -7.72 -24.87
CA PHE A 93 6.78 -7.55 -26.07
C PHE A 93 7.27 -6.36 -26.93
N VAL A 94 7.59 -5.23 -26.28
CA VAL A 94 8.15 -4.06 -26.95
C VAL A 94 9.46 -4.37 -27.67
N GLU A 95 10.33 -5.16 -27.03
CA GLU A 95 11.61 -5.58 -27.62
C GLU A 95 11.41 -6.61 -28.76
N SER A 96 10.53 -7.60 -28.60
CA SER A 96 10.26 -8.62 -29.65
C SER A 96 9.65 -8.00 -30.90
N GLU A 97 8.71 -7.08 -30.74
CA GLU A 97 7.99 -6.43 -31.82
C GLU A 97 8.64 -5.14 -32.35
N ASN A 98 9.79 -4.75 -31.81
CA ASN A 98 10.50 -3.51 -32.11
C ASN A 98 9.58 -2.28 -32.02
N ILE A 99 8.84 -2.14 -30.93
CA ILE A 99 7.90 -1.04 -30.71
C ILE A 99 8.65 0.18 -30.18
N PRO A 100 8.65 1.30 -30.90
CA PRO A 100 9.47 2.45 -30.51
C PRO A 100 8.84 3.34 -29.43
N ILE A 101 7.54 3.19 -29.12
CA ILE A 101 6.84 4.16 -28.25
C ILE A 101 6.04 3.45 -27.16
N ILE A 102 6.25 3.90 -25.91
CA ILE A 102 5.43 3.54 -24.74
C ILE A 102 4.67 4.79 -24.29
N VAL A 103 3.34 4.70 -24.22
CA VAL A 103 2.45 5.79 -23.81
C VAL A 103 2.02 5.61 -22.36
N LEU A 104 2.16 6.66 -21.53
CA LEU A 104 1.72 6.70 -20.14
C LEU A 104 0.83 7.90 -19.88
N TYR A 105 -0.17 7.71 -19.01
CA TYR A 105 -1.06 8.78 -18.56
C TYR A 105 -0.29 9.94 -17.90
N HIS A 106 0.64 9.60 -17.00
CA HIS A 106 1.42 10.55 -16.21
C HIS A 106 2.82 9.99 -15.92
N ASN A 107 3.82 10.87 -15.78
CA ASN A 107 5.19 10.43 -15.49
C ASN A 107 5.32 9.65 -14.15
N ASP A 108 4.48 9.93 -13.16
CA ASP A 108 4.45 9.20 -11.88
C ASP A 108 3.90 7.75 -12.01
N ARG A 109 3.27 7.40 -13.14
CA ARG A 109 2.94 6.02 -13.46
C ARG A 109 4.20 5.20 -13.75
N LEU A 110 5.21 5.81 -14.36
CA LEU A 110 6.50 5.15 -14.54
C LEU A 110 7.21 4.96 -13.19
N ALA A 111 7.57 6.04 -12.52
CA ALA A 111 8.12 6.00 -11.18
C ALA A 111 7.77 7.27 -10.41
N ARG A 112 7.71 7.19 -9.06
CA ARG A 112 7.52 8.35 -8.18
C ARG A 112 8.83 9.07 -7.89
N ASP A 113 9.93 8.38 -8.07
CA ASP A 113 11.29 8.90 -7.91
C ASP A 113 11.84 9.42 -9.22
N VAL A 114 12.46 10.61 -9.17
CA VAL A 114 12.98 11.31 -10.36
C VAL A 114 14.17 10.58 -10.95
N GLU A 115 15.10 10.15 -10.09
CA GLU A 115 16.33 9.48 -10.50
C GLU A 115 16.01 8.14 -11.16
N LEU A 116 15.08 7.39 -10.56
CA LEU A 116 14.58 6.15 -11.12
C LEU A 116 13.89 6.37 -12.48
N THR A 117 13.05 7.41 -12.60
CA THR A 117 12.41 7.77 -13.87
C THR A 117 13.44 8.08 -14.94
N LEU A 118 14.44 8.94 -14.64
CA LEU A 118 15.49 9.31 -15.58
C LEU A 118 16.35 8.11 -15.98
N ARG A 119 16.66 7.21 -15.05
CA ARG A 119 17.40 5.99 -15.33
C ARG A 119 16.65 5.10 -16.32
N VAL A 120 15.39 4.78 -16.04
CA VAL A 120 14.57 3.92 -16.89
C VAL A 120 14.38 4.54 -18.29
N VAL A 121 14.06 5.83 -18.36
CA VAL A 121 13.92 6.54 -19.64
C VAL A 121 15.22 6.48 -20.45
N ARG A 122 16.38 6.67 -19.82
CA ARG A 122 17.67 6.59 -20.50
C ARG A 122 17.94 5.19 -21.05
N THR A 123 17.76 4.15 -20.20
CA THR A 123 17.97 2.76 -20.61
C THR A 123 17.06 2.36 -21.78
N CYS A 124 15.78 2.70 -21.71
CA CYS A 124 14.84 2.41 -22.78
C CYS A 124 15.24 3.13 -24.09
N LYS A 125 15.69 4.37 -23.99
CA LYS A 125 16.13 5.14 -25.15
C LYS A 125 17.38 4.56 -25.80
N GLU A 126 18.34 4.08 -25.03
CA GLU A 126 19.52 3.38 -25.55
C GLU A 126 19.13 2.18 -26.42
N ASN A 127 17.96 1.59 -26.15
CA ASN A 127 17.33 0.52 -26.93
C ASN A 127 16.32 1.02 -27.99
N GLY A 128 16.29 2.33 -28.29
CA GLY A 128 15.41 2.91 -29.31
C GLY A 128 13.96 3.10 -28.88
N ILE A 129 13.64 2.98 -27.58
CA ILE A 129 12.30 3.11 -27.04
C ILE A 129 12.11 4.49 -26.42
N GLU A 130 11.08 5.22 -26.83
CA GLU A 130 10.73 6.54 -26.31
C GLU A 130 9.45 6.48 -25.44
N PHE A 131 9.39 7.31 -24.39
CA PHE A 131 8.21 7.47 -23.56
C PHE A 131 7.41 8.71 -23.95
N LEU A 132 6.10 8.54 -24.10
CA LEU A 132 5.14 9.62 -24.31
C LEU A 132 4.27 9.78 -23.05
N PHE A 133 4.48 10.85 -22.31
CA PHE A 133 3.72 11.15 -21.10
C PHE A 133 2.55 12.11 -21.41
N GLY A 134 1.34 11.75 -20.92
CA GLY A 134 0.14 12.54 -21.15
C GLY A 134 0.16 13.92 -20.50
N ASN A 135 0.79 14.03 -19.35
CA ASN A 135 0.90 15.27 -18.58
C ASN A 135 2.07 16.16 -19.01
N LEU A 136 2.97 15.68 -19.85
CA LEU A 136 4.09 16.46 -20.34
C LEU A 136 3.79 16.92 -21.77
N PRO A 137 3.80 18.22 -22.05
CA PRO A 137 3.70 18.72 -23.42
C PRO A 137 4.93 18.27 -24.24
N ASP A 138 4.97 18.58 -25.52
CA ASP A 138 5.99 18.19 -26.53
C ASP A 138 7.45 18.51 -26.11
N ILE A 139 7.87 17.99 -24.96
CA ILE A 139 9.20 18.23 -24.42
C ILE A 139 10.07 17.04 -24.77
N ASN A 140 11.12 17.34 -25.54
CA ASN A 140 12.18 16.36 -25.72
C ASN A 140 12.97 16.22 -24.40
N ILE A 141 12.76 15.11 -23.70
CA ILE A 141 13.44 14.81 -22.41
C ILE A 141 14.97 14.76 -22.57
N ASP A 142 15.47 14.70 -23.78
CA ASP A 142 16.91 14.62 -24.06
C ASP A 142 17.60 15.96 -24.05
N THR A 143 16.84 17.02 -24.26
CA THR A 143 17.41 18.36 -24.21
C THR A 143 17.66 18.78 -22.76
N PRO A 144 18.64 19.65 -22.51
CA PRO A 144 18.85 20.22 -21.18
C PRO A 144 17.55 20.82 -20.59
N GLU A 145 16.77 21.50 -21.45
CA GLU A 145 15.49 22.12 -21.09
C GLU A 145 14.44 21.07 -20.67
N GLY A 146 14.34 19.96 -21.44
CA GLY A 146 13.42 18.86 -21.15
C GLY A 146 13.78 18.15 -19.86
N LYS A 147 15.06 17.89 -19.60
CA LYS A 147 15.55 17.34 -18.33
C LYS A 147 15.26 18.27 -17.17
N MET A 148 15.52 19.56 -17.32
CA MET A 148 15.25 20.58 -16.31
C MET A 148 13.74 20.60 -15.96
N LEU A 149 12.86 20.60 -16.95
CA LEU A 149 11.42 20.64 -16.74
C LEU A 149 10.91 19.37 -16.06
N LEU A 150 11.36 18.18 -16.49
CA LEU A 150 11.02 16.93 -15.84
C LEU A 150 11.45 16.93 -14.36
N THR A 151 12.67 17.39 -14.09
CA THR A 151 13.20 17.51 -12.72
C THR A 151 12.38 18.47 -11.88
N GLN A 152 12.00 19.63 -12.43
CA GLN A 152 11.15 20.60 -11.72
C GLN A 152 9.77 20.03 -11.41
N MET A 153 9.10 19.42 -12.39
CA MET A 153 7.77 18.82 -12.18
C MET A 153 7.80 17.70 -11.14
N SER A 154 8.82 16.88 -11.17
CA SER A 154 9.00 15.79 -10.20
C SER A 154 9.29 16.34 -8.81
N SER A 155 10.12 17.38 -8.69
CA SER A 155 10.42 18.05 -7.40
C SER A 155 9.17 18.72 -6.81
N VAL A 156 8.33 19.32 -7.62
CA VAL A 156 7.03 19.89 -7.21
C VAL A 156 6.11 18.77 -6.72
N GLY A 157 6.03 17.66 -7.44
CA GLY A 157 5.25 16.48 -7.02
C GLY A 157 5.74 15.89 -5.69
N GLU A 158 7.06 15.83 -5.49
CA GLU A 158 7.66 15.38 -4.23
C GLU A 158 7.34 16.34 -3.08
N TYR A 159 7.46 17.65 -3.32
CA TYR A 159 7.10 18.66 -2.33
C TYR A 159 5.65 18.49 -1.85
N PHE A 160 4.67 18.36 -2.75
CA PHE A 160 3.27 18.18 -2.37
C PHE A 160 3.03 16.88 -1.60
N ARG A 161 3.69 15.77 -1.98
CA ARG A 161 3.61 14.51 -1.22
C ARG A 161 4.16 14.67 0.20
N ASN A 162 5.32 15.31 0.35
CA ASN A 162 5.95 15.51 1.64
C ASN A 162 5.16 16.49 2.51
N ASP A 163 4.62 17.56 1.92
CA ASP A 163 3.73 18.49 2.62
C ASP A 163 2.43 17.82 3.08
N GLY A 164 1.82 16.98 2.25
CA GLY A 164 0.66 16.16 2.61
C GLY A 164 0.96 15.21 3.78
N LYS A 165 2.08 14.47 3.74
CA LYS A 165 2.54 13.62 4.86
C LYS A 165 2.76 14.43 6.14
N ARG A 166 3.40 15.61 6.03
CA ARG A 166 3.62 16.52 7.17
C ARG A 166 2.31 16.97 7.78
N LYS A 167 1.34 17.41 6.97
CA LYS A 167 0.01 17.84 7.43
C LYS A 167 -0.75 16.69 8.10
N THR A 168 -0.73 15.50 7.50
CA THR A 168 -1.36 14.30 8.09
C THR A 168 -0.71 13.95 9.43
N LYS A 169 0.64 13.93 9.50
CA LYS A 169 1.36 13.66 10.74
C LYS A 169 1.04 14.70 11.83
N ALA A 170 1.00 15.97 11.47
CA ALA A 170 0.63 17.04 12.39
C ALA A 170 -0.83 16.91 12.89
N GLY A 171 -1.78 16.60 11.98
CA GLY A 171 -3.16 16.32 12.34
C GLY A 171 -3.30 15.13 13.29
N MET A 172 -2.59 14.03 13.01
CA MET A 172 -2.56 12.87 13.90
C MET A 172 -1.94 13.20 15.26
N ALA A 173 -0.86 14.00 15.30
CA ALA A 173 -0.22 14.41 16.54
C ALA A 173 -1.17 15.26 17.39
N ARG A 174 -1.91 16.19 16.77
CA ARG A 174 -2.93 16.99 17.46
C ARG A 174 -4.03 16.11 18.04
N LEU A 175 -4.60 15.17 17.28
CA LEU A 175 -5.64 14.27 17.77
C LEU A 175 -5.15 13.41 18.94
N ARG A 176 -3.87 12.96 18.90
CA ARG A 176 -3.27 12.24 20.03
C ARG A 176 -3.10 13.13 21.27
N ALA A 177 -2.72 14.39 21.08
CA ALA A 177 -2.62 15.36 22.18
C ALA A 177 -3.98 15.67 22.81
N GLU A 178 -5.05 15.59 22.03
CA GLU A 178 -6.46 15.67 22.49
C GLU A 178 -6.93 14.36 23.17
N GLY A 179 -6.05 13.37 23.36
CA GLY A 179 -6.39 12.07 23.97
C GLY A 179 -7.16 11.12 23.04
N ARG A 180 -7.23 11.43 21.75
CA ARG A 180 -7.96 10.60 20.78
C ARG A 180 -7.14 9.42 20.32
N TRP A 181 -7.75 8.26 20.27
CA TRP A 181 -7.14 7.05 19.76
C TRP A 181 -7.20 7.01 18.24
N LEU A 182 -6.07 6.68 17.60
CA LEU A 182 -5.94 6.57 16.16
C LEU A 182 -5.33 5.22 15.80
N GLY A 183 -6.04 4.44 15.00
CA GLY A 183 -5.60 3.13 14.55
C GLY A 183 -6.37 1.97 15.19
N GLU A 184 -5.81 0.77 15.14
CA GLU A 184 -6.44 -0.42 15.72
C GLU A 184 -6.54 -0.27 17.24
N THR A 185 -7.76 -0.44 17.77
CA THR A 185 -8.03 -0.30 19.21
C THR A 185 -7.50 -1.50 20.00
N PRO A 186 -6.98 -1.28 21.23
CA PRO A 186 -6.61 -2.36 22.12
C PRO A 186 -7.77 -3.32 22.35
N TYR A 187 -7.46 -4.59 22.61
CA TYR A 187 -8.50 -5.57 23.01
C TYR A 187 -9.12 -5.16 24.34
N GLY A 188 -10.44 -5.21 24.45
CA GLY A 188 -11.20 -4.67 25.59
C GLY A 188 -11.71 -3.24 25.39
N PHE A 189 -11.39 -2.62 24.25
CA PHE A 189 -11.83 -1.26 23.92
C PHE A 189 -12.31 -1.16 22.48
N TYR A 190 -13.24 -0.26 22.24
CA TYR A 190 -13.57 0.25 20.90
C TYR A 190 -13.45 1.77 20.87
N ALA A 191 -13.20 2.32 19.71
CA ALA A 191 -13.12 3.76 19.52
C ALA A 191 -14.34 4.27 18.75
N ILE A 192 -14.92 5.38 19.20
CA ILE A 192 -16.01 6.04 18.49
C ILE A 192 -15.53 6.44 17.11
N THR A 193 -16.23 6.00 16.07
CA THR A 193 -15.91 6.36 14.69
C THR A 193 -16.42 7.76 14.35
N LYS A 194 -15.85 8.40 13.33
CA LYS A 194 -16.28 9.72 12.89
C LYS A 194 -17.73 9.74 12.41
N ASN A 195 -18.23 8.62 11.88
CA ASN A 195 -19.62 8.50 11.42
C ASN A 195 -20.62 8.36 12.56
N GLU A 196 -20.20 7.83 13.71
CA GLU A 196 -21.05 7.69 14.89
C GLU A 196 -21.17 9.01 15.64
N ASN A 197 -20.06 9.69 15.90
CA ASN A 197 -20.03 10.99 16.56
C ASN A 197 -18.74 11.75 16.23
N GLU A 198 -18.86 12.82 15.44
CA GLU A 198 -17.68 13.60 15.02
C GLU A 198 -17.00 14.31 16.20
N LYS A 199 -17.74 14.74 17.22
CA LYS A 199 -17.19 15.44 18.40
C LYS A 199 -16.41 14.50 19.30
N GLU A 200 -16.85 13.26 19.41
CA GLU A 200 -16.27 12.22 20.27
C GLU A 200 -15.38 11.24 19.50
N TYR A 201 -15.16 11.50 18.21
CA TYR A 201 -14.32 10.67 17.35
C TYR A 201 -12.98 10.34 18.00
N GLY A 202 -12.66 9.05 18.07
CA GLY A 202 -11.42 8.55 18.64
C GLY A 202 -11.42 8.44 20.17
N GLN A 203 -12.51 8.71 20.87
CA GLN A 203 -12.62 8.34 22.30
C GLN A 203 -12.71 6.84 22.44
N LEU A 204 -11.94 6.29 23.39
CA LEU A 204 -11.97 4.88 23.73
C LEU A 204 -13.09 4.61 24.73
N LEU A 205 -13.94 3.66 24.39
CA LEU A 205 -14.97 3.12 25.27
C LEU A 205 -14.66 1.66 25.59
N TYR A 206 -15.17 1.18 26.72
CA TYR A 206 -14.98 -0.21 27.15
C TYR A 206 -15.87 -1.17 26.35
N ASP A 207 -15.26 -2.24 25.84
CA ASP A 207 -15.96 -3.42 25.35
C ASP A 207 -16.02 -4.46 26.48
N PHE A 208 -17.15 -4.53 27.16
CA PHE A 208 -17.30 -5.40 28.33
C PHE A 208 -17.20 -6.89 27.98
N ALA A 209 -17.60 -7.29 26.78
CA ALA A 209 -17.47 -8.67 26.33
C ALA A 209 -16.00 -9.08 26.13
N GLU A 210 -15.20 -8.20 25.53
CA GLU A 210 -13.76 -8.42 25.38
C GLU A 210 -13.02 -8.33 26.71
N LEU A 211 -13.46 -7.46 27.63
CA LEU A 211 -12.87 -7.38 28.97
C LEU A 211 -13.13 -8.65 29.78
N ASP A 212 -14.34 -9.21 29.72
CA ASP A 212 -14.66 -10.50 30.36
C ASP A 212 -13.79 -11.63 29.76
N ALA A 213 -13.62 -11.64 28.44
CA ALA A 213 -12.73 -12.58 27.78
C ALA A 213 -11.27 -12.45 28.26
N LEU A 214 -10.76 -11.22 28.44
CA LEU A 214 -9.44 -10.97 29.01
C LEU A 214 -9.31 -11.50 30.43
N VAL A 215 -10.26 -11.24 31.30
CA VAL A 215 -10.25 -11.73 32.67
C VAL A 215 -10.21 -13.27 32.71
N LYS A 216 -11.02 -13.95 31.89
CA LYS A 216 -11.01 -15.40 31.77
C LYS A 216 -9.68 -15.92 31.22
N LEU A 217 -9.12 -15.27 30.22
CA LEU A 217 -7.81 -15.58 29.64
C LEU A 217 -6.72 -15.54 30.74
N PHE A 218 -6.65 -14.43 31.46
CA PHE A 218 -5.65 -14.26 32.52
C PHE A 218 -5.81 -15.25 33.66
N ARG A 219 -7.02 -15.43 34.18
CA ARG A 219 -7.28 -16.39 35.23
C ARG A 219 -6.86 -17.80 34.82
N HIS A 220 -7.23 -18.26 33.65
CA HIS A 220 -6.84 -19.58 33.17
C HIS A 220 -5.33 -19.69 32.98
N PHE A 221 -4.68 -18.69 32.37
CA PHE A 221 -3.24 -18.73 32.15
C PHE A 221 -2.45 -18.76 33.46
N THR A 222 -2.83 -17.96 34.47
CA THR A 222 -2.16 -17.91 35.78
C THR A 222 -2.44 -19.10 36.67
N SER A 223 -3.61 -19.72 36.57
CA SER A 223 -3.97 -20.92 37.35
C SER A 223 -3.43 -22.23 36.78
N SER A 224 -3.04 -22.23 35.49
CA SER A 224 -2.49 -23.39 34.79
C SER A 224 -1.04 -23.66 35.21
N ARG A 225 -0.71 -24.92 35.47
CA ARG A 225 0.67 -25.32 35.82
C ARG A 225 1.12 -26.51 34.99
N PRO A 226 2.06 -26.36 34.06
CA PRO A 226 2.71 -25.10 33.65
C PRO A 226 1.77 -24.18 32.84
N PRO A 227 1.99 -22.85 32.86
CA PRO A 227 1.25 -21.92 32.03
C PRO A 227 1.39 -22.26 30.55
N SER A 228 0.30 -22.27 29.80
CA SER A 228 0.31 -22.65 28.38
C SER A 228 -0.57 -21.74 27.53
N TYR A 229 0.05 -21.04 26.58
CA TYR A 229 -0.68 -20.23 25.60
C TYR A 229 -1.65 -21.07 24.76
N ALA A 230 -1.23 -22.28 24.36
CA ALA A 230 -2.09 -23.19 23.60
C ALA A 230 -3.23 -23.74 24.45
N GLY A 231 -2.96 -24.11 25.71
CA GLY A 231 -3.98 -24.56 26.66
C GLY A 231 -5.01 -23.47 26.93
N THR A 232 -4.58 -22.23 27.09
CA THR A 232 -5.49 -21.09 27.30
C THR A 232 -6.34 -20.81 26.08
N ALA A 233 -5.76 -20.89 24.87
CA ALA A 233 -6.53 -20.74 23.64
C ALA A 233 -7.61 -21.82 23.51
N LYS A 234 -7.26 -23.07 23.80
CA LYS A 234 -8.22 -24.21 23.83
C LYS A 234 -9.34 -23.97 24.82
N TYR A 235 -9.02 -23.59 26.07
CA TYR A 235 -10.00 -23.26 27.10
C TYR A 235 -10.99 -22.18 26.64
N LEU A 236 -10.50 -21.06 26.05
CA LEU A 236 -11.39 -19.99 25.58
C LEU A 236 -12.33 -20.46 24.46
N ASN A 237 -11.84 -21.32 23.56
CA ASN A 237 -12.66 -21.92 22.50
C ASN A 237 -13.72 -22.88 23.06
N GLU A 238 -13.36 -23.69 24.05
CA GLU A 238 -14.31 -24.61 24.75
C GLU A 238 -15.39 -23.83 25.52
N GLN A 239 -15.06 -22.65 26.02
CA GLN A 239 -16.03 -21.74 26.66
C GLN A 239 -16.90 -20.98 25.64
N GLY A 240 -16.71 -21.21 24.35
CA GLY A 240 -17.46 -20.54 23.28
C GLY A 240 -17.18 -19.03 23.18
N ILE A 241 -16.04 -18.54 23.71
CA ILE A 241 -15.68 -17.12 23.67
C ILE A 241 -15.03 -16.83 22.33
N PRO A 242 -15.64 -15.98 21.46
CA PRO A 242 -15.05 -15.66 20.15
C PRO A 242 -13.90 -14.66 20.29
N THR A 243 -13.01 -14.62 19.30
CA THR A 243 -12.09 -13.48 19.13
C THR A 243 -12.87 -12.25 18.63
N ARG A 244 -12.26 -11.04 18.66
CA ARG A 244 -12.85 -9.79 18.13
C ARG A 244 -13.42 -9.92 16.71
N ARG A 245 -12.85 -10.80 15.89
CA ARG A 245 -13.30 -11.05 14.50
C ARG A 245 -14.24 -12.25 14.38
N GLY A 246 -14.76 -12.75 15.49
CA GLY A 246 -15.68 -13.90 15.52
C GLY A 246 -15.03 -15.27 15.30
N GLY A 247 -13.69 -15.34 15.16
CA GLY A 247 -12.96 -16.60 14.94
C GLY A 247 -12.53 -17.28 16.26
N GLN A 248 -11.79 -18.37 16.10
CA GLN A 248 -11.24 -19.14 17.23
C GLN A 248 -9.93 -18.54 17.74
N TRP A 249 -9.67 -18.73 19.04
CA TRP A 249 -8.40 -18.38 19.66
C TRP A 249 -7.30 -19.34 19.23
N THR A 250 -6.13 -18.79 18.99
CA THR A 250 -4.90 -19.54 18.69
C THR A 250 -3.84 -19.22 19.75
N ARG A 251 -2.81 -20.07 19.84
CA ARG A 251 -1.61 -19.80 20.66
C ARG A 251 -1.08 -18.39 20.43
N THR A 252 -1.01 -17.98 19.17
CA THR A 252 -0.47 -16.67 18.78
C THR A 252 -1.34 -15.52 19.27
N HIS A 253 -2.66 -15.67 19.27
CA HIS A 253 -3.57 -14.64 19.79
C HIS A 253 -3.34 -14.43 21.28
N VAL A 254 -3.30 -15.52 22.07
CA VAL A 254 -3.08 -15.45 23.52
C VAL A 254 -1.70 -14.87 23.83
N HIS A 255 -0.64 -15.34 23.16
CA HIS A 255 0.71 -14.82 23.32
C HIS A 255 0.78 -13.31 23.03
N LYS A 256 0.19 -12.86 21.91
CA LYS A 256 0.16 -11.44 21.55
C LYS A 256 -0.56 -10.57 22.57
N LEU A 257 -1.64 -11.07 23.20
CA LEU A 257 -2.35 -10.30 24.23
C LEU A 257 -1.56 -10.24 25.54
N LEU A 258 -0.85 -11.32 25.90
CA LEU A 258 -0.09 -11.39 27.15
C LEU A 258 1.26 -10.65 27.07
N THR A 259 1.91 -10.63 25.90
CA THR A 259 3.27 -10.10 25.78
C THR A 259 3.35 -8.69 25.17
N LYS A 260 2.32 -8.20 24.49
CA LYS A 260 2.38 -6.88 23.86
C LYS A 260 2.19 -5.73 24.85
N ALA A 261 2.90 -4.63 24.58
CA ALA A 261 2.78 -3.32 25.23
C ALA A 261 1.33 -2.74 25.30
N VAL A 262 0.38 -3.36 24.60
CA VAL A 262 -1.06 -3.10 24.71
C VAL A 262 -1.56 -3.35 26.13
N ILE A 263 -1.06 -4.38 26.81
CA ILE A 263 -1.41 -4.66 28.23
C ILE A 263 -0.78 -3.62 29.16
N ARG A 264 0.44 -3.16 28.87
CA ARG A 264 1.08 -2.06 29.64
C ARG A 264 0.27 -0.76 29.57
N ARG A 265 -0.29 -0.41 28.38
CA ARG A 265 -1.16 0.78 28.25
C ARG A 265 -2.53 0.60 28.88
N SER A 266 -3.13 -0.58 28.77
CA SER A 266 -4.36 -0.88 29.49
C SER A 266 -4.12 -1.00 31.00
N LYS A 267 -2.91 -1.25 31.49
CA LYS A 267 -2.58 -1.28 32.90
C LYS A 267 -2.72 0.09 33.57
N ASP A 268 -2.34 1.18 32.90
CA ASP A 268 -2.47 2.53 33.46
C ASP A 268 -3.95 2.97 33.56
N GLU A 269 -4.80 2.56 32.63
CA GLU A 269 -6.24 2.85 32.66
C GLU A 269 -7.06 1.70 33.28
N LEU A 270 -6.75 0.45 32.98
CA LEU A 270 -7.35 -0.73 33.58
C LEU A 270 -6.80 -1.02 34.98
N GLY A 271 -5.54 -0.75 35.27
CA GLY A 271 -4.90 -0.99 36.56
C GLY A 271 -5.57 -0.26 37.72
N ARG A 272 -6.15 0.92 37.47
CA ARG A 272 -6.97 1.61 38.48
C ARG A 272 -8.30 0.94 38.78
N LYS A 273 -8.86 0.18 37.82
CA LYS A 273 -10.14 -0.53 37.97
C LYS A 273 -9.98 -2.04 38.16
N PHE A 274 -8.85 -2.63 37.78
CA PHE A 274 -8.60 -4.07 37.80
C PHE A 274 -7.28 -4.45 38.48
N GLY A 275 -6.68 -3.55 39.26
CA GLY A 275 -5.40 -3.76 39.96
C GLY A 275 -5.33 -5.01 40.85
N GLU A 276 -6.48 -5.56 41.26
CA GLU A 276 -6.60 -6.82 41.99
C GLU A 276 -6.42 -8.07 41.10
N TYR A 277 -6.48 -7.92 39.76
CA TYR A 277 -6.46 -9.05 38.80
C TYR A 277 -5.17 -9.22 38.05
N PHE A 278 -4.23 -8.27 38.16
CA PHE A 278 -2.93 -8.30 37.47
C PHE A 278 -1.80 -8.31 38.49
N PRO A 279 -1.26 -9.49 38.87
CA PRO A 279 -0.10 -9.56 39.77
C PRO A 279 1.10 -8.83 39.10
N ASP A 280 1.80 -7.99 39.87
CA ASP A 280 2.95 -7.21 39.41
C ASP A 280 4.08 -8.07 38.83
N GLU A 281 4.24 -9.29 39.29
CA GLU A 281 5.21 -10.28 38.84
C GLU A 281 5.10 -10.69 37.36
N MET A 282 3.93 -10.48 36.70
CA MET A 282 3.74 -10.79 35.27
C MET A 282 4.22 -9.68 34.33
N ILE A 283 4.71 -8.56 34.88
CA ILE A 283 4.95 -7.33 34.13
C ILE A 283 6.44 -7.01 34.07
N GLU A 284 7.24 -7.58 34.95
CA GLU A 284 8.69 -7.38 35.03
C GLU A 284 9.52 -8.39 34.19
N GLY A 285 8.88 -9.37 33.55
CA GLY A 285 9.56 -10.32 32.66
C GLY A 285 9.74 -9.73 31.26
N ASP A 286 11.02 -9.51 30.87
CA ASP A 286 11.54 -9.30 29.50
C ASP A 286 11.87 -7.87 29.06
N ASP A 287 12.51 -7.05 29.89
CA ASP A 287 13.24 -5.85 29.41
C ASP A 287 14.68 -6.16 28.95
N GLU A 288 15.16 -7.41 29.01
CA GLU A 288 16.57 -7.72 28.68
C GLU A 288 16.83 -8.21 27.26
N ASN A 289 15.82 -8.31 26.38
CA ASN A 289 16.03 -8.92 25.04
C ASN A 289 15.66 -8.04 23.83
N ASP A 290 15.42 -6.73 24.01
CA ASP A 290 15.09 -5.82 22.89
C ASP A 290 16.30 -5.05 22.33
N HIS A 291 17.53 -5.48 22.64
CA HIS A 291 18.77 -4.91 22.12
C HIS A 291 19.52 -5.85 21.15
N ARG A 292 18.82 -6.58 20.30
CA ARG A 292 19.44 -7.25 19.14
C ARG A 292 18.55 -7.13 17.92
N THR A 293 18.69 -6.04 17.20
CA THR A 293 18.84 -5.99 15.73
C THR A 293 18.93 -4.52 15.32
N GLU A 294 20.17 -4.05 15.19
CA GLU A 294 20.52 -3.02 14.21
C GLU A 294 20.55 -3.62 12.83
#